data_9dec0a48c6dda8e52d407a9c7172efcc
#
_entry.id   9dec0a48c6dda8e52d407a9c7172efcc
#
_cell.length_a   1.000
_cell.length_b   1.000
_cell.length_c   1.000
_cell.angle_alpha   90.00
_cell.angle_beta   90.00
_cell.angle_gamma   90.00
#
_symmetry.space_group_name_H-M   'P 1'
#
loop_
_entity.id
_entity.type
_entity.pdbx_description
1 polymer ?
#
loop_
_entity_poly.entity_id
_entity_poly.type
_entity_poly.pdbx_seq_one_letter_code
_entity_poly.pdbx_strand_id
1 'polypeptide(L)'
;KTFASNQGERYLNFQLTQNGKMAAFAITQVVLDEATLFNIAVDPDYQRQGLGRALLEHLIDELEKRGVATLWLEVRASNAAAIALYESLGFNEATIRRNYYPTTDGREDAIIMALPISM
;
A
#
# COMPACT_ATOMS: atom_id res chain seq x y z
N LYS A 1 5.47 18.10 6.47
CA LYS A 1 4.62 16.98 6.05
C LYS A 1 3.30 17.02 6.78
N THR A 2 2.24 16.79 6.06
CA THR A 2 0.90 16.72 6.63
C THR A 2 0.20 15.47 6.12
N PHE A 3 -0.35 14.69 7.03
CA PHE A 3 -1.17 13.55 6.69
C PHE A 3 -2.65 13.93 6.82
N ALA A 4 -3.41 13.64 5.79
CA ALA A 4 -4.84 13.83 5.79
C ALA A 4 -5.52 12.51 5.46
N SER A 5 -6.66 12.25 6.08
CA SER A 5 -7.43 11.04 5.84
C SER A 5 -8.84 11.39 5.38
N ASN A 6 -9.38 10.55 4.50
CA ASN A 6 -10.75 10.62 4.05
C ASN A 6 -11.40 9.28 4.31
N GLN A 7 -12.44 9.26 5.13
CA GLN A 7 -13.05 8.03 5.62
C GLN A 7 -14.49 7.91 5.13
N GLY A 8 -14.74 6.94 4.25
CA GLY A 8 -16.07 6.43 4.02
C GLY A 8 -16.30 5.22 4.91
N GLU A 9 -17.46 4.58 4.81
CA GLU A 9 -17.83 3.44 5.65
C GLU A 9 -16.83 2.28 5.57
N ARG A 10 -16.20 2.07 4.41
CA ARG A 10 -15.31 0.94 4.16
C ARG A 10 -13.93 1.36 3.69
N TYR A 11 -13.68 2.65 3.59
CA TYR A 11 -12.43 3.15 3.02
C TYR A 11 -11.67 3.97 4.03
N LEU A 12 -10.37 3.81 4.00
CA LEU A 12 -9.44 4.61 4.78
C LEU A 12 -8.37 5.09 3.81
N ASN A 13 -8.50 6.34 3.40
CA ASN A 13 -7.60 6.92 2.40
C ASN A 13 -6.72 7.97 3.06
N PHE A 14 -5.45 7.98 2.70
CA PHE A 14 -4.49 8.93 3.24
C PHE A 14 -3.82 9.72 2.12
N GLN A 15 -3.55 10.97 2.40
CA GLN A 15 -2.75 11.84 1.55
C GLN A 15 -1.59 12.39 2.38
N LEU A 16 -0.42 12.45 1.76
CA LEU A 16 0.73 13.13 2.33
C LEU A 16 0.95 14.40 1.56
N THR A 17 0.88 15.55 2.25
CA THR A 17 1.09 16.86 1.65
C THR A 17 2.45 17.40 2.05
N GLN A 18 3.18 17.92 1.09
CA GLN A 18 4.48 18.53 1.31
C GLN A 18 4.55 19.82 0.50
N ASN A 19 4.92 20.92 1.16
CA ASN A 19 5.00 22.23 0.54
C ASN A 19 3.67 22.66 -0.13
N GLY A 20 2.54 22.31 0.48
CA GLY A 20 1.22 22.65 -0.02
C GLY A 20 0.72 21.81 -1.19
N LYS A 21 1.49 20.81 -1.62
CA LYS A 21 1.10 19.92 -2.73
C LYS A 21 0.96 18.49 -2.24
N MET A 22 0.03 17.75 -2.85
CA MET A 22 -0.12 16.34 -2.57
C MET A 22 1.09 15.60 -3.15
N ALA A 23 1.91 15.04 -2.26
CA ALA A 23 3.14 14.34 -2.64
C ALA A 23 2.92 12.83 -2.77
N ALA A 24 1.96 12.28 -2.05
CA ALA A 24 1.67 10.84 -2.08
C ALA A 24 0.24 10.58 -1.61
N PHE A 25 -0.32 9.44 -2.02
CA PHE A 25 -1.62 9.01 -1.51
C PHE A 25 -1.69 7.49 -1.42
N ALA A 26 -2.60 7.01 -0.57
CA ALA A 26 -2.91 5.58 -0.45
C ALA A 26 -4.42 5.41 -0.34
N ILE A 27 -4.95 4.40 -1.04
CA ILE A 27 -6.38 4.05 -1.01
C ILE A 27 -6.50 2.65 -0.42
N THR A 28 -7.24 2.54 0.68
CA THR A 28 -7.36 1.30 1.43
C THR A 28 -8.84 1.02 1.72
N GLN A 29 -9.25 -0.23 1.59
CA GLN A 29 -10.57 -0.69 1.99
C GLN A 29 -10.44 -1.54 3.25
N VAL A 30 -11.32 -1.30 4.21
CA VAL A 30 -11.36 -2.08 5.45
C VAL A 30 -12.68 -2.83 5.50
N VAL A 31 -12.61 -4.15 5.68
CA VAL A 31 -13.76 -5.02 5.85
C VAL A 31 -13.51 -5.88 7.07
N LEU A 32 -14.31 -5.67 8.13
CA LEU A 32 -14.11 -6.34 9.42
C LEU A 32 -12.70 -6.05 9.94
N ASP A 33 -11.90 -7.10 10.17
CA ASP A 33 -10.53 -6.96 10.69
C ASP A 33 -9.47 -7.09 9.60
N GLU A 34 -9.85 -6.99 8.33
CA GLU A 34 -8.92 -7.07 7.21
C GLU A 34 -8.96 -5.79 6.38
N ALA A 35 -7.80 -5.36 5.92
CA ALA A 35 -7.67 -4.21 5.06
C ALA A 35 -6.96 -4.61 3.77
N THR A 36 -7.30 -3.93 2.66
CA THR A 36 -6.65 -4.13 1.38
C THR A 36 -6.20 -2.79 0.84
N LEU A 37 -4.92 -2.67 0.55
CA LEU A 37 -4.35 -1.49 -0.10
C LEU A 37 -4.57 -1.64 -1.60
N PHE A 38 -5.43 -0.80 -2.17
CA PHE A 38 -5.74 -0.84 -3.60
C PHE A 38 -4.79 -0.04 -4.44
N ASN A 39 -4.30 1.07 -3.90
CA ASN A 39 -3.41 1.94 -4.65
C ASN A 39 -2.56 2.76 -3.71
N ILE A 40 -1.29 2.92 -4.09
CA ILE A 40 -0.38 3.85 -3.45
C ILE A 40 0.45 4.49 -4.54
N ALA A 41 0.59 5.79 -4.49
CA ALA A 41 1.36 6.53 -5.48
C ALA A 41 2.12 7.68 -4.82
N VAL A 42 3.30 7.95 -5.34
CA VAL A 42 4.14 9.07 -4.93
C VAL A 42 4.38 9.93 -6.15
N ASP A 43 4.15 11.25 -6.03
CA ASP A 43 4.40 12.18 -7.10
C ASP A 43 5.88 12.06 -7.55
N PRO A 44 6.16 12.01 -8.86
CA PRO A 44 7.52 11.87 -9.36
C PRO A 44 8.50 12.92 -8.82
N ASP A 45 8.03 14.12 -8.54
CA ASP A 45 8.87 15.19 -7.99
C ASP A 45 9.33 14.90 -6.55
N TYR A 46 8.68 13.96 -5.89
CA TYR A 46 8.96 13.62 -4.49
C TYR A 46 9.43 12.18 -4.30
N GLN A 47 9.70 11.45 -5.38
CA GLN A 47 10.21 10.09 -5.27
C GLN A 47 11.62 10.09 -4.68
N ARG A 48 12.00 8.97 -4.08
CA ARG A 48 13.30 8.77 -3.42
C ARG A 48 13.50 9.60 -2.16
N GLN A 49 12.41 10.18 -1.62
CA GLN A 49 12.45 10.90 -0.34
C GLN A 49 11.88 10.07 0.81
N GLY A 50 11.63 8.80 0.58
CA GLY A 50 11.05 7.94 1.60
C GLY A 50 9.58 8.19 1.90
N LEU A 51 8.88 8.90 1.02
CA LEU A 51 7.48 9.26 1.26
C LEU A 51 6.55 8.07 1.17
N GLY A 52 6.80 7.13 0.25
CA GLY A 52 5.99 5.91 0.16
C GLY A 52 6.09 5.10 1.44
N ARG A 53 7.29 4.98 1.98
CA ARG A 53 7.51 4.30 3.25
C ARG A 53 6.82 5.02 4.40
N ALA A 54 6.97 6.34 4.48
CA ALA A 54 6.35 7.13 5.54
C ALA A 54 4.83 7.01 5.50
N LEU A 55 4.24 7.05 4.31
CA LEU A 55 2.80 6.92 4.14
C LEU A 55 2.32 5.53 4.56
N LEU A 56 3.04 4.47 4.18
CA LEU A 56 2.71 3.10 4.57
C LEU A 56 2.84 2.89 6.07
N GLU A 57 3.89 3.43 6.68
CA GLU A 57 4.07 3.32 8.13
C GLU A 57 2.93 4.02 8.87
N HIS A 58 2.49 5.17 8.39
CA HIS A 58 1.34 5.87 8.96
C HIS A 58 0.05 5.06 8.80
N LEU A 59 -0.17 4.49 7.61
CA LEU A 59 -1.34 3.64 7.34
C LEU A 59 -1.36 2.43 8.27
N ILE A 60 -0.25 1.74 8.40
CA ILE A 60 -0.13 0.55 9.26
C ILE A 60 -0.44 0.91 10.71
N ASP A 61 0.10 2.03 11.19
CA ASP A 61 -0.13 2.49 12.55
C ASP A 61 -1.63 2.79 12.79
N GLU A 62 -2.29 3.43 11.84
CA GLU A 62 -3.71 3.72 11.93
C GLU A 62 -4.57 2.44 11.90
N LEU A 63 -4.20 1.48 11.07
CA LEU A 63 -4.91 0.20 11.00
C LEU A 63 -4.75 -0.59 12.30
N GLU A 64 -3.56 -0.54 12.89
CA GLU A 64 -3.32 -1.17 14.19
C GLU A 64 -4.22 -0.58 15.27
N LYS A 65 -4.34 0.74 15.31
CA LYS A 65 -5.21 1.43 16.26
C LYS A 65 -6.69 1.07 16.08
N ARG A 66 -7.09 0.66 14.88
CA ARG A 66 -8.45 0.26 14.56
C ARG A 66 -8.72 -1.21 14.77
N GLY A 67 -7.71 -1.97 15.22
CA GLY A 67 -7.86 -3.39 15.46
C GLY A 67 -7.85 -4.24 14.20
N VAL A 68 -7.31 -3.73 13.10
CA VAL A 68 -7.16 -4.50 11.87
C VAL A 68 -6.08 -5.55 12.06
N ALA A 69 -6.39 -6.78 11.71
CA ALA A 69 -5.47 -7.90 11.91
C ALA A 69 -4.47 -8.05 10.77
N THR A 70 -4.89 -7.82 9.53
CA THR A 70 -4.05 -8.06 8.37
C THR A 70 -4.27 -7.00 7.30
N LEU A 71 -3.16 -6.54 6.71
CA LEU A 71 -3.19 -5.65 5.54
C LEU A 71 -2.70 -6.43 4.32
N TRP A 72 -3.53 -6.45 3.29
CA TRP A 72 -3.27 -7.14 2.03
C TRP A 72 -2.94 -6.13 0.94
N LEU A 73 -2.10 -6.53 0.00
CA LEU A 73 -1.87 -5.75 -1.21
C LEU A 73 -1.52 -6.68 -2.38
N GLU A 74 -1.61 -6.13 -3.58
CA GLU A 74 -1.26 -6.81 -4.80
C GLU A 74 -0.20 -5.97 -5.53
N VAL A 75 0.82 -6.61 -6.06
CA VAL A 75 1.91 -5.93 -6.74
C VAL A 75 2.33 -6.73 -7.97
N ARG A 76 2.73 -6.02 -9.04
CA ARG A 76 3.27 -6.67 -10.24
C ARG A 76 4.60 -7.34 -9.90
N ALA A 77 4.78 -8.54 -10.43
CA ALA A 77 6.01 -9.31 -10.18
C ALA A 77 7.26 -8.55 -10.64
N SER A 78 7.14 -7.72 -11.66
CA SER A 78 8.26 -6.93 -12.17
C SER A 78 8.63 -5.72 -11.32
N ASN A 79 7.78 -5.34 -10.36
CA ASN A 79 8.01 -4.14 -9.54
C ASN A 79 8.90 -4.45 -8.34
N ALA A 80 10.18 -4.68 -8.63
CA ALA A 80 11.15 -5.08 -7.60
C ALA A 80 11.31 -4.04 -6.49
N ALA A 81 11.25 -2.75 -6.83
CA ALA A 81 11.40 -1.69 -5.83
C ALA A 81 10.24 -1.68 -4.83
N ALA A 82 9.01 -1.85 -5.32
CA ALA A 82 7.84 -1.91 -4.45
C ALA A 82 7.88 -3.16 -3.57
N ILE A 83 8.22 -4.30 -4.15
CA ILE A 83 8.32 -5.56 -3.40
C ILE A 83 9.35 -5.44 -2.28
N ALA A 84 10.51 -4.86 -2.57
CA ALA A 84 11.55 -4.66 -1.57
C ALA A 84 11.06 -3.74 -0.43
N LEU A 85 10.33 -2.68 -0.76
CA LEU A 85 9.76 -1.79 0.23
C LEU A 85 8.77 -2.54 1.13
N TYR A 86 7.86 -3.30 0.54
CA TYR A 86 6.86 -4.04 1.30
C TYR A 86 7.51 -5.08 2.20
N GLU A 87 8.48 -5.82 1.68
CA GLU A 87 9.22 -6.81 2.47
C GLU A 87 9.95 -6.15 3.63
N SER A 88 10.52 -4.97 3.43
CA SER A 88 11.24 -4.25 4.48
C SER A 88 10.29 -3.79 5.61
N LEU A 89 9.00 -3.68 5.32
CA LEU A 89 7.99 -3.32 6.32
C LEU A 89 7.36 -4.54 7.00
N GLY A 90 7.73 -5.73 6.57
CA GLY A 90 7.25 -6.97 7.17
C GLY A 90 6.20 -7.73 6.37
N PHE A 91 5.89 -7.27 5.17
CA PHE A 91 4.97 -8.00 4.29
C PHE A 91 5.60 -9.31 3.82
N ASN A 92 4.78 -10.34 3.72
CA ASN A 92 5.18 -11.64 3.22
C ASN A 92 4.36 -12.00 1.98
N GLU A 93 4.96 -12.73 1.05
CA GLU A 93 4.24 -13.25 -0.09
C GLU A 93 3.24 -14.30 0.38
N ALA A 94 1.97 -14.11 0.04
CA ALA A 94 0.90 -15.04 0.40
C ALA A 94 0.56 -15.96 -0.75
N THR A 95 0.43 -15.41 -1.97
CA THR A 95 0.14 -16.22 -3.15
C THR A 95 0.55 -15.45 -4.41
N ILE A 96 0.55 -16.15 -5.52
CA ILE A 96 0.87 -15.58 -6.84
C ILE A 96 -0.33 -15.83 -7.75
N ARG A 97 -0.81 -14.78 -8.41
CA ARG A 97 -1.80 -14.89 -9.47
C ARG A 97 -1.06 -14.88 -10.80
N ARG A 98 -1.01 -16.02 -11.44
CA ARG A 98 -0.25 -16.17 -12.68
C ARG A 98 -0.95 -15.50 -13.84
N ASN A 99 -0.15 -14.85 -14.71
CA ASN A 99 -0.62 -14.21 -15.95
C ASN A 99 -1.76 -13.22 -15.72
N TYR A 100 -1.68 -12.46 -14.63
CA TYR A 100 -2.77 -11.60 -14.18
C TYR A 100 -2.77 -10.24 -14.88
N TYR A 101 -1.60 -9.60 -14.98
CA TYR A 101 -1.49 -8.26 -15.58
C TYR A 101 -1.12 -8.35 -17.05
N PRO A 102 -1.82 -7.62 -17.94
CA PRO A 102 -1.40 -7.54 -19.34
C PRO A 102 -0.10 -6.74 -19.48
N THR A 103 0.75 -7.18 -20.39
CA THR A 103 1.98 -6.50 -20.75
C THR A 103 2.06 -6.39 -22.27
N THR A 104 3.09 -5.67 -22.76
CA THR A 104 3.31 -5.51 -24.22
C THR A 104 3.53 -6.86 -24.90
N ASP A 105 4.24 -7.77 -24.23
CA ASP A 105 4.64 -9.06 -24.80
C ASP A 105 3.83 -10.24 -24.28
N GLY A 106 2.73 -9.99 -23.56
CA GLY A 106 1.92 -11.06 -22.99
C GLY A 106 1.34 -10.66 -21.64
N ARG A 107 1.65 -11.42 -20.61
CA ARG A 107 1.13 -11.19 -19.27
C ARG A 107 2.19 -11.42 -18.22
N GLU A 108 2.08 -10.74 -17.09
CA GLU A 108 2.93 -10.99 -15.95
C GLU A 108 2.12 -11.36 -14.72
N ASP A 109 2.79 -11.98 -13.76
CA ASP A 109 2.16 -12.42 -12.53
C ASP A 109 1.88 -11.25 -11.59
N ALA A 110 0.86 -11.43 -10.76
CA ALA A 110 0.60 -10.58 -9.61
C ALA A 110 1.02 -11.31 -8.36
N ILE A 111 1.68 -10.63 -7.46
CA ILE A 111 2.06 -11.17 -6.16
C ILE A 111 1.13 -10.57 -5.12
N ILE A 112 0.45 -11.43 -4.36
CA ILE A 112 -0.40 -11.02 -3.24
C ILE A 112 0.45 -11.09 -1.99
N MET A 113 0.58 -9.97 -1.30
CA MET A 113 1.37 -9.87 -0.07
C MET A 113 0.48 -9.54 1.11
N ALA A 114 0.88 -9.98 2.29
CA ALA A 114 0.14 -9.77 3.51
C ALA A 114 1.06 -9.33 4.64
N LEU A 115 0.57 -8.38 5.43
CA LEU A 115 1.24 -7.93 6.64
C LEU A 115 0.34 -8.24 7.84
N PRO A 116 0.73 -9.16 8.73
CA PRO A 116 0.04 -9.34 10.00
C PRO A 116 0.30 -8.11 10.87
N ILE A 117 -0.76 -7.44 11.32
CA ILE A 117 -0.66 -6.22 12.11
C ILE A 117 -0.90 -6.51 13.58
N SER A 118 -2.00 -7.19 13.89
CA SER A 118 -2.32 -7.56 15.25
C SER A 118 -2.52 -9.06 15.36
N MET A 119 -2.15 -9.60 16.50
CA MET A 119 -2.27 -11.03 16.76
C MET A 119 -3.30 -11.28 17.85
#